data_420f2e324e196c3762a3b8981c190fd9
#
_entry.id   420f2e324e196c3762a3b8981c190fd9
#
_cell.length_a   1.000
_cell.length_b   1.000
_cell.length_c   1.000
_cell.angle_alpha   90.00
_cell.angle_beta   90.00
_cell.angle_gamma   90.00
#
_symmetry.space_group_name_H-M   'P 1'
#
loop_
_entity.id
_entity.type
_entity.pdbx_description
1 polymer ?
#
loop_
_entity_poly.entity_id
_entity_poly.type
_entity_poly.pdbx_seq_one_letter_code
_entity_poly.pdbx_strand_id
1 'polypeptide(L)'
;LCQLSNLIFWMTLHTPLTVTERHCHGYDVFPDSDRTQPFGSGATCFYPYGDLMIRNDTADDYQLLVAVGEHDLIGEWRCSTAPECRYEIVERDHEMRAEYWGGYTRHNVLWQQRFDADGVLLDEKPVVRNDAIMMYSPYLEEGGANE
;
A
#
# COMPACT_ATOMS: atom_id res chain seq x y z
N LEU A 1 -6.81 -14.39 2.83
CA LEU A 1 -5.34 -14.22 2.76
C LEU A 1 -4.96 -12.79 2.33
N CYS A 2 -5.61 -12.22 1.32
CA CYS A 2 -5.28 -10.87 0.84
C CYS A 2 -5.42 -9.77 1.91
N GLN A 3 -6.42 -9.84 2.77
CA GLN A 3 -6.58 -8.89 3.87
C GLN A 3 -5.38 -8.91 4.82
N LEU A 4 -4.87 -10.11 5.14
CA LEU A 4 -3.70 -10.26 6.00
C LEU A 4 -2.44 -9.69 5.35
N SER A 5 -2.18 -10.06 4.09
CA SER A 5 -1.01 -9.56 3.37
C SER A 5 -1.09 -8.05 3.13
N ASN A 6 -2.27 -7.51 2.86
CA ASN A 6 -2.48 -6.06 2.75
C ASN A 6 -2.14 -5.35 4.07
N LEU A 7 -2.64 -5.86 5.21
CA LEU A 7 -2.38 -5.28 6.52
C LEU A 7 -0.88 -5.29 6.84
N ILE A 8 -0.23 -6.44 6.69
CA ILE A 8 1.21 -6.58 6.99
C ILE A 8 2.04 -5.66 6.08
N PHE A 9 1.74 -5.64 4.79
CA PHE A 9 2.44 -4.78 3.83
C PHE A 9 2.30 -3.29 4.20
N TRP A 10 1.07 -2.82 4.42
CA TRP A 10 0.81 -1.43 4.76
C TRP A 10 1.51 -1.00 6.06
N MET A 11 1.43 -1.82 7.10
CA MET A 11 2.14 -1.56 8.35
C MET A 11 3.66 -1.51 8.16
N THR A 12 4.20 -2.39 7.31
CA THR A 12 5.65 -2.46 7.06
C THR A 12 6.17 -1.21 6.38
N LEU A 13 5.37 -0.57 5.53
CA LEU A 13 5.73 0.71 4.89
C LEU A 13 5.94 1.86 5.89
N HIS A 14 5.43 1.73 7.12
CA HIS A 14 5.59 2.71 8.20
C HIS A 14 6.71 2.32 9.19
N THR A 15 7.64 1.51 8.75
CA THR A 15 8.78 1.00 9.52
C THR A 15 10.08 1.13 8.71
N PRO A 16 11.26 0.98 9.34
CA PRO A 16 12.52 0.88 8.60
C PRO A 16 12.75 -0.50 7.98
N LEU A 17 11.81 -1.44 8.10
CA LEU A 17 11.91 -2.76 7.48
C LEU A 17 11.83 -2.65 5.95
N THR A 18 12.49 -3.56 5.25
CA THR A 18 12.57 -3.58 3.79
C THR A 18 11.65 -4.66 3.22
N VAL A 19 10.74 -4.28 2.35
CA VAL A 19 9.96 -5.24 1.55
C VAL A 19 10.83 -5.68 0.38
N THR A 20 11.16 -6.96 0.31
CA THR A 20 12.04 -7.53 -0.73
C THR A 20 11.26 -8.23 -1.83
N GLU A 21 10.06 -8.70 -1.56
CA GLU A 21 9.15 -9.26 -2.54
C GLU A 21 7.72 -8.82 -2.24
N ARG A 22 7.04 -8.35 -3.26
CA ARG A 22 5.64 -7.95 -3.20
C ARG A 22 4.98 -8.19 -4.54
N HIS A 23 3.81 -8.81 -4.52
CA HIS A 23 2.94 -8.97 -5.67
C HIS A 23 1.65 -8.18 -5.49
N CYS A 24 1.05 -7.77 -6.60
CA CYS A 24 -0.26 -7.14 -6.62
C CYS A 24 -1.03 -7.61 -7.85
N HIS A 25 -2.36 -7.44 -7.81
CA HIS A 25 -3.17 -7.67 -8.98
C HIS A 25 -2.85 -6.64 -10.05
N GLY A 26 -2.73 -7.08 -11.31
CA GLY A 26 -2.56 -6.19 -12.46
C GLY A 26 -3.86 -5.49 -12.88
N TYR A 27 -4.93 -5.62 -12.10
CA TYR A 27 -6.25 -5.08 -12.37
C TYR A 27 -6.76 -4.25 -11.19
N ASP A 28 -7.26 -3.06 -11.48
CA ASP A 28 -8.02 -2.24 -10.53
C ASP A 28 -9.51 -2.48 -10.75
N VAL A 29 -10.15 -3.14 -9.78
CA VAL A 29 -11.53 -3.63 -9.88
C VAL A 29 -12.51 -2.72 -9.15
N PHE A 30 -12.03 -1.94 -8.18
CA PHE A 30 -12.87 -1.14 -7.30
C PHE A 30 -12.62 0.35 -7.48
N PRO A 31 -13.68 1.17 -7.69
CA PRO A 31 -13.56 2.63 -7.66
C PRO A 31 -13.14 3.14 -6.27
N ASP A 32 -12.68 4.38 -6.22
CA ASP A 32 -12.11 5.00 -5.02
C ASP A 32 -13.11 5.39 -3.92
N SER A 33 -14.40 5.19 -4.13
CA SER A 33 -15.48 5.73 -3.29
C SER A 33 -15.35 5.48 -1.78
N ASP A 34 -14.68 4.41 -1.38
CA ASP A 34 -14.50 4.04 0.03
C ASP A 34 -13.03 3.77 0.41
N ARG A 35 -12.09 4.28 -0.35
CA ARG A 35 -10.68 4.06 -0.11
C ARG A 35 -10.13 5.00 0.96
N THR A 36 -9.63 4.44 2.05
CA THR A 36 -8.88 5.17 3.09
C THR A 36 -7.38 5.20 2.84
N GLN A 37 -6.88 4.33 1.98
CA GLN A 37 -5.48 4.21 1.61
C GLN A 37 -5.31 4.50 0.11
N PRO A 38 -4.12 4.96 -0.34
CA PRO A 38 -3.85 5.17 -1.75
C PRO A 38 -4.04 3.90 -2.59
N PHE A 39 -4.31 4.06 -3.88
CA PHE A 39 -4.30 2.97 -4.84
C PHE A 39 -2.98 2.19 -4.76
N GLY A 40 -3.05 0.87 -4.79
CA GLY A 40 -1.87 0.02 -4.78
C GLY A 40 -1.17 -0.12 -3.41
N SER A 41 -1.87 0.14 -2.30
CA SER A 41 -1.35 -0.02 -0.94
C SER A 41 -1.42 -1.45 -0.42
N GLY A 42 -1.77 -2.41 -1.24
CA GLY A 42 -1.92 -3.81 -0.86
C GLY A 42 -0.81 -4.72 -1.37
N ALA A 43 -0.84 -5.95 -0.90
CA ALA A 43 -0.01 -7.05 -1.36
C ALA A 43 -0.84 -8.32 -1.49
N THR A 44 -0.58 -9.08 -2.54
CA THR A 44 -1.25 -10.34 -2.82
C THR A 44 -0.27 -11.49 -2.66
N CYS A 45 -0.70 -12.54 -1.93
CA CYS A 45 0.05 -13.78 -1.84
C CYS A 45 -0.73 -14.89 -2.54
N PHE A 46 -0.03 -15.73 -3.29
CA PHE A 46 -0.63 -16.88 -3.97
C PHE A 46 0.33 -18.07 -4.00
N TYR A 47 -0.17 -19.20 -3.53
CA TYR A 47 0.59 -20.44 -3.46
C TYR A 47 0.75 -21.04 -4.86
N PRO A 48 1.93 -21.58 -5.22
CA PRO A 48 3.19 -21.52 -4.48
C PRO A 48 4.17 -20.45 -5.00
N TYR A 49 3.71 -19.46 -5.75
CA TYR A 49 4.57 -18.64 -6.61
C TYR A 49 4.76 -17.19 -6.15
N GLY A 50 3.92 -16.68 -5.27
CA GLY A 50 3.98 -15.28 -4.88
C GLY A 50 3.87 -15.08 -3.38
N ASP A 51 4.90 -14.48 -2.79
CA ASP A 51 5.01 -14.19 -1.37
C ASP A 51 5.10 -12.70 -1.09
N LEU A 52 4.89 -12.34 0.16
CA LEU A 52 5.30 -11.07 0.73
C LEU A 52 6.53 -11.34 1.59
N MET A 53 7.67 -10.81 1.16
CA MET A 53 8.93 -10.98 1.88
C MET A 53 9.40 -9.68 2.51
N ILE A 54 9.77 -9.75 3.78
CA ILE A 54 10.22 -8.61 4.57
C ILE A 54 11.56 -8.95 5.20
N ARG A 55 12.51 -8.03 5.07
CA ARG A 55 13.85 -8.16 5.62
C ARG A 55 14.09 -7.07 6.66
N ASN A 56 14.68 -7.45 7.77
CA ASN A 56 15.16 -6.52 8.76
C ASN A 56 16.65 -6.23 8.53
N ASP A 57 16.96 -5.03 8.07
CA ASP A 57 18.33 -4.53 7.88
C ASP A 57 18.79 -3.62 9.01
N THR A 58 18.01 -3.52 10.09
CA THR A 58 18.31 -2.70 11.28
C THR A 58 19.06 -3.50 12.34
N ALA A 59 19.56 -2.83 13.37
CA ALA A 59 20.16 -3.46 14.52
C ALA A 59 19.14 -3.92 15.58
N ASP A 60 17.86 -3.54 15.42
CA ASP A 60 16.80 -3.82 16.37
C ASP A 60 16.02 -5.09 16.01
N ASP A 61 15.46 -5.72 17.02
CA ASP A 61 14.54 -6.84 16.82
C ASP A 61 13.11 -6.32 16.57
N TYR A 62 12.42 -6.97 15.65
CA TYR A 62 11.02 -6.66 15.31
C TYR A 62 10.12 -7.86 15.54
N GLN A 63 8.94 -7.60 16.10
CA GLN A 63 7.91 -8.61 16.34
C GLN A 63 6.63 -8.20 15.64
N LEU A 64 6.11 -9.10 14.82
CA LEU A 64 4.78 -8.96 14.21
C LEU A 64 3.73 -9.63 15.09
N LEU A 65 2.71 -8.86 15.46
CA LEU A 65 1.52 -9.36 16.15
C LEU A 65 0.32 -9.16 15.23
N VAL A 66 -0.48 -10.22 15.08
CA VAL A 66 -1.73 -10.18 14.33
C VAL A 66 -2.82 -10.87 15.12
N ALA A 67 -3.99 -10.26 15.18
CA ALA A 67 -5.16 -10.82 15.85
C ALA A 67 -6.41 -10.57 15.00
N VAL A 68 -7.38 -11.46 15.17
CA VAL A 68 -8.72 -11.29 14.59
C VAL A 68 -9.59 -10.67 15.67
N GLY A 69 -10.05 -9.44 15.45
CA GLY A 69 -11.02 -8.76 16.29
C GLY A 69 -12.46 -9.19 15.95
N GLU A 70 -13.42 -8.50 16.54
CA GLU A 70 -14.84 -8.81 16.30
C GLU A 70 -15.27 -8.52 14.85
N HIS A 71 -14.76 -7.44 14.27
CA HIS A 71 -15.09 -7.00 12.90
C HIS A 71 -13.86 -6.74 12.04
N ASP A 72 -12.67 -6.66 12.64
CA ASP A 72 -11.45 -6.22 12.00
C ASP A 72 -10.29 -7.19 12.20
N LEU A 73 -9.37 -7.19 11.26
CA LEU A 73 -8.04 -7.76 11.43
C LEU A 73 -7.13 -6.69 12.04
N ILE A 74 -6.52 -7.02 13.16
CA ILE A 74 -5.68 -6.09 13.93
C ILE A 74 -4.23 -6.53 13.80
N GLY A 75 -3.34 -5.57 13.48
CA GLY A 75 -1.92 -5.85 13.35
C GLY A 75 -1.07 -4.78 14.05
N GLU A 76 0.11 -5.21 14.47
CA GLU A 76 1.08 -4.36 15.15
C GLU A 76 2.51 -4.85 14.86
N TRP A 77 3.40 -3.93 14.50
CA TRP A 77 4.83 -4.11 14.57
C TRP A 77 5.39 -3.56 15.87
N ARG A 78 6.13 -4.37 16.61
CA ARG A 78 6.87 -3.96 17.81
C ARG A 78 8.36 -4.01 17.54
N CYS A 79 9.08 -3.08 18.15
CA CYS A 79 10.52 -2.95 18.05
C CYS A 79 11.16 -3.06 19.44
N SER A 80 12.38 -3.61 19.51
CA SER A 80 13.13 -3.76 20.77
C SER A 80 13.57 -2.42 21.37
N THR A 81 13.63 -1.36 20.57
CA THR A 81 13.95 0.01 21.01
C THR A 81 12.81 0.97 20.66
N ALA A 82 12.72 2.09 21.37
CA ALA A 82 11.73 3.13 21.05
C ALA A 82 12.02 3.70 19.65
N PRO A 83 10.99 3.86 18.80
CA PRO A 83 11.19 4.42 17.47
C PRO A 83 11.68 5.87 17.55
N GLU A 84 12.75 6.17 16.85
CA GLU A 84 13.31 7.53 16.75
C GLU A 84 12.68 8.34 15.61
N CYS A 85 12.06 7.67 14.67
CA CYS A 85 11.48 8.25 13.47
C CYS A 85 10.04 7.83 13.27
N ARG A 86 9.27 8.71 12.63
CA ARG A 86 7.91 8.44 12.13
C ARG A 86 7.94 8.33 10.61
N TYR A 87 7.12 7.46 10.07
CA TYR A 87 7.02 7.23 8.64
C TYR A 87 5.61 7.60 8.14
N GLU A 88 5.55 8.27 7.00
CA GLU A 88 4.31 8.56 6.28
C GLU A 88 4.43 8.10 4.83
N ILE A 89 3.30 7.64 4.29
CA ILE A 89 3.21 7.24 2.89
C ILE A 89 2.38 8.27 2.14
N VAL A 90 2.95 8.79 1.06
CA VAL A 90 2.30 9.76 0.18
C VAL A 90 2.24 9.22 -1.23
N GLU A 91 1.13 9.49 -1.92
CA GLU A 91 0.96 9.15 -3.32
C GLU A 91 1.50 10.27 -4.21
N ARG A 92 2.24 9.89 -5.26
CA ARG A 92 2.70 10.81 -6.31
C ARG A 92 2.47 10.17 -7.68
N ASP A 93 2.53 11.02 -8.70
CA ASP A 93 2.45 10.62 -10.10
C ASP A 93 1.20 9.76 -10.40
N HIS A 94 0.09 10.07 -9.74
CA HIS A 94 -1.17 9.42 -10.01
C HIS A 94 -1.68 9.81 -11.38
N GLU A 95 -1.88 8.84 -12.26
CA GLU A 95 -2.32 9.04 -13.63
C GLU A 95 -3.31 7.94 -14.02
N MET A 96 -4.39 8.35 -14.67
CA MET A 96 -5.29 7.47 -15.39
C MET A 96 -5.12 7.74 -16.89
N ARG A 97 -4.80 6.73 -17.66
CA ARG A 97 -4.45 6.86 -19.07
C ARG A 97 -5.42 6.07 -19.93
N ALA A 98 -5.95 6.73 -20.97
CA ALA A 98 -6.69 6.05 -22.03
C ALA A 98 -5.71 5.32 -22.94
N GLU A 99 -5.96 4.06 -23.19
CA GLU A 99 -5.09 3.21 -23.99
C GLU A 99 -5.64 3.03 -25.42
N TYR A 100 -4.74 2.76 -26.38
CA TYR A 100 -5.10 2.61 -27.80
C TYR A 100 -6.11 1.47 -28.07
N TRP A 101 -6.18 0.47 -27.18
CA TRP A 101 -7.13 -0.65 -27.28
C TRP A 101 -8.52 -0.35 -26.68
N GLY A 102 -8.75 0.89 -26.24
CA GLY A 102 -10.06 1.37 -25.77
C GLY A 102 -10.33 1.21 -24.27
N GLY A 103 -9.38 0.71 -23.50
CA GLY A 103 -9.47 0.63 -22.03
C GLY A 103 -8.68 1.73 -21.36
N TYR A 104 -8.61 1.64 -20.03
CA TYR A 104 -7.86 2.58 -19.20
C TYR A 104 -6.85 1.86 -18.31
N THR A 105 -5.73 2.50 -18.05
CA THR A 105 -4.74 2.07 -17.06
C THR A 105 -4.59 3.12 -15.99
N ARG A 106 -4.19 2.67 -14.80
CA ARG A 106 -3.96 3.51 -13.64
C ARG A 106 -2.56 3.31 -13.11
N HIS A 107 -1.88 4.40 -12.83
CA HIS A 107 -0.50 4.43 -12.40
C HIS A 107 -0.34 5.32 -11.18
N ASN A 108 0.53 4.95 -10.27
CA ASN A 108 1.00 5.82 -9.20
C ASN A 108 2.35 5.34 -8.65
N VAL A 109 2.96 6.18 -7.83
CA VAL A 109 4.13 5.85 -7.03
C VAL A 109 3.85 6.21 -5.58
N LEU A 110 4.06 5.28 -4.67
CA LEU A 110 4.00 5.54 -3.24
C LEU A 110 5.41 5.88 -2.75
N TRP A 111 5.52 6.99 -2.02
CA TRP A 111 6.74 7.47 -1.41
C TRP A 111 6.66 7.33 0.10
N GLN A 112 7.74 6.87 0.68
CA GLN A 112 7.92 6.84 2.13
C GLN A 112 8.68 8.09 2.55
N GLN A 113 8.08 8.86 3.44
CA GLN A 113 8.70 10.01 4.09
C GLN A 113 9.07 9.62 5.52
N ARG A 114 10.28 9.99 5.93
CA ARG A 114 10.79 9.74 7.26
C ARG A 114 10.96 11.07 8.01
N PHE A 115 10.36 11.16 9.17
CA PHE A 115 10.37 12.33 10.04
C PHE A 115 11.06 12.03 11.36
N ASP A 116 11.76 13.01 11.93
CA ASP A 116 12.32 12.92 13.27
C ASP A 116 11.25 13.14 14.36
N ALA A 117 11.68 13.13 15.63
CA ALA A 117 10.81 13.34 16.78
C ALA A 117 10.18 14.75 16.81
N ASP A 118 10.79 15.74 16.18
CA ASP A 118 10.32 17.11 16.06
C ASP A 118 9.41 17.35 14.86
N GLY A 119 9.16 16.30 14.05
CA GLY A 119 8.35 16.38 12.85
C GLY A 119 9.05 16.97 11.63
N VAL A 120 10.37 17.01 11.63
CA VAL A 120 11.20 17.48 10.52
C VAL A 120 11.41 16.33 9.53
N LEU A 121 11.15 16.58 8.25
CA LEU A 121 11.41 15.62 7.18
C LEU A 121 12.92 15.39 7.05
N LEU A 122 13.36 14.14 7.28
CA LEU A 122 14.75 13.73 7.17
C LEU A 122 15.10 13.29 5.75
N ASP A 123 14.27 12.43 5.18
CA ASP A 123 14.42 11.94 3.81
C ASP A 123 13.11 11.38 3.28
N GLU A 124 13.10 11.09 1.98
CA GLU A 124 11.99 10.41 1.31
C GLU A 124 12.52 9.52 0.18
N LYS A 125 11.82 8.44 -0.10
CA LYS A 125 12.15 7.52 -1.19
C LYS A 125 10.90 6.87 -1.79
N PRO A 126 10.93 6.53 -3.09
CA PRO A 126 9.86 5.71 -3.66
C PRO A 126 9.96 4.28 -3.09
N VAL A 127 8.83 3.73 -2.68
CA VAL A 127 8.76 2.38 -2.10
C VAL A 127 7.90 1.43 -2.92
N VAL A 128 6.92 1.95 -3.67
CA VAL A 128 6.00 1.17 -4.48
C VAL A 128 5.70 1.91 -5.78
N ARG A 129 5.78 1.21 -6.91
CA ARG A 129 5.21 1.63 -8.19
C ARG A 129 4.06 0.70 -8.53
N ASN A 130 2.93 1.27 -8.87
CA ASN A 130 1.74 0.53 -9.27
C ASN A 130 1.34 0.87 -10.69
N ASP A 131 1.04 -0.18 -11.46
CA ASP A 131 0.50 -0.10 -12.79
C ASP A 131 -0.62 -1.14 -12.88
N ALA A 132 -1.83 -0.72 -13.23
CA ALA A 132 -2.99 -1.61 -13.28
C ALA A 132 -3.92 -1.28 -14.44
N ILE A 133 -4.55 -2.30 -14.99
CA ILE A 133 -5.64 -2.15 -15.95
C ILE A 133 -6.92 -1.89 -15.15
N MET A 134 -7.62 -0.81 -15.47
CA MET A 134 -8.89 -0.47 -14.83
C MET A 134 -10.01 -1.33 -15.41
N MET A 135 -10.74 -1.99 -14.54
CA MET A 135 -11.88 -2.83 -14.90
C MET A 135 -13.21 -2.05 -14.89
N TYR A 136 -13.13 -0.74 -14.71
CA TYR A 136 -14.25 0.21 -14.74
C TYR A 136 -13.82 1.46 -15.52
N SER A 137 -14.80 2.23 -16.03
CA SER A 137 -14.51 3.49 -16.68
C SER A 137 -14.33 4.60 -15.64
N PRO A 138 -13.23 5.36 -15.69
CA PRO A 138 -13.01 6.50 -14.77
C PRO A 138 -14.00 7.66 -15.00
N TYR A 139 -14.72 7.63 -16.11
CA TYR A 139 -15.69 8.68 -16.52
C TYR A 139 -17.15 8.25 -16.36
N LEU A 140 -17.42 7.06 -15.80
CA LEU A 140 -18.76 6.70 -15.35
C LEU A 140 -19.00 7.36 -13.98
N GLU A 141 -18.95 8.67 -13.96
CA GLU A 141 -19.51 9.39 -12.85
C GLU A 141 -21.01 9.38 -12.92
N GLU A 142 -21.66 9.09 -11.77
CA GLU A 142 -22.81 9.80 -11.28
C GLU A 142 -23.68 10.41 -12.40
N GLY A 143 -24.10 9.56 -13.31
CA GLY A 143 -25.19 9.83 -14.21
C GLY A 143 -26.44 10.01 -13.35
N GLY A 144 -26.77 11.26 -13.14
CA GLY A 144 -27.83 11.78 -12.38
C GLY A 144 -29.04 10.91 -12.22
N ALA A 145 -29.38 10.70 -11.01
CA ALA A 145 -30.74 10.63 -10.60
C ALA A 145 -31.37 12.00 -10.90
N ASN A 146 -31.90 12.14 -12.10
CA ASN A 146 -32.89 13.13 -12.44
C ASN A 146 -33.83 12.47 -13.46
N GLU A 147 -34.86 11.85 -12.93
CA GLU A 147 -36.27 12.00 -13.29
C GLU A 147 -37.11 11.09 -12.41
#